data_8ccdfa16d2f1f8568d53995ef5162b0f
#
_entry.id   8ccdfa16d2f1f8568d53995ef5162b0f
#
_cell.length_a   1.000
_cell.length_b   1.000
_cell.length_c   1.000
_cell.angle_alpha   90.00
_cell.angle_beta   90.00
_cell.angle_gamma   90.00
#
_symmetry.space_group_name_H-M   'P 1'
#
loop_
_entity.id
_entity.type
_entity.pdbx_description
1 polymer ?
#
loop_
_entity_poly.entity_id
_entity_poly.type
_entity_poly.pdbx_seq_one_letter_code
_entity_poly.pdbx_strand_id
1 'polypeptide(L)'
;LYVDTIDGYEFLRPSAWVEVKGSGNDIFYRNPGNVEENCFVAISSPSSNVYTSVRDVGTPEETARKILKQTLIELTSTRLGIVRESEVLDAKEDVDKDGNVFYDITLRIKSYAAKNQYGLTPEDRPQTLEWDRTFYSRLGTENGRLYELRMQSPSEEFEESKEQYLVGMGKSFRPFEVDAPPPSVGKQLGLNFI
;
A
#
# COMPACT_ATOMS: atom_id res chain seq x y z
N LEU A 1 9.26 16.81 4.53
CA LEU A 1 8.00 16.45 5.19
C LEU A 1 6.84 16.89 4.30
N TYR A 2 5.87 16.03 4.12
CA TYR A 2 4.53 16.35 3.60
C TYR A 2 3.57 16.40 4.78
N VAL A 3 2.67 17.38 4.80
CA VAL A 3 1.65 17.53 5.83
C VAL A 3 0.33 17.84 5.14
N ASP A 4 -0.69 17.01 5.38
CA ASP A 4 -2.06 17.26 4.99
C ASP A 4 -2.87 17.71 6.20
N THR A 5 -3.21 19.00 6.24
CA THR A 5 -3.98 19.59 7.33
C THR A 5 -5.49 19.45 7.15
N ILE A 6 -5.94 18.94 6.01
CA ILE A 6 -7.36 18.75 5.71
C ILE A 6 -7.77 17.34 6.20
N ASP A 7 -7.04 16.33 5.76
CA ASP A 7 -7.32 14.93 6.12
C ASP A 7 -6.56 14.46 7.37
N GLY A 8 -5.60 15.25 7.88
CA GLY A 8 -4.93 15.04 9.15
C GLY A 8 -3.88 13.93 9.13
N TYR A 9 -2.85 14.06 8.30
CA TYR A 9 -1.69 13.15 8.34
C TYR A 9 -0.41 13.83 7.84
N GLU A 10 0.73 13.26 8.21
CA GLU A 10 2.04 13.68 7.75
C GLU A 10 2.96 12.50 7.49
N PHE A 11 3.94 12.66 6.61
CA PHE A 11 5.01 11.69 6.40
C PHE A 11 6.21 12.30 5.67
N LEU A 12 7.39 11.68 5.82
CA LEU A 12 8.57 12.01 5.04
C LEU A 12 8.45 11.37 3.65
N ARG A 13 8.72 12.16 2.62
CA ARG A 13 8.80 11.67 1.24
C ARG A 13 10.15 12.06 0.62
N PRO A 14 10.66 11.30 -0.34
CA PRO A 14 11.83 11.72 -1.10
C PRO A 14 11.54 13.01 -1.86
N SER A 15 12.42 14.01 -1.75
CA SER A 15 12.21 15.33 -2.35
C SER A 15 12.18 15.30 -3.89
N ALA A 16 12.85 14.31 -4.49
CA ALA A 16 12.89 14.13 -5.94
C ALA A 16 11.64 13.45 -6.52
N TRP A 17 10.78 12.88 -5.70
CA TRP A 17 9.56 12.22 -6.16
C TRP A 17 8.50 13.25 -6.56
N VAL A 18 7.80 12.97 -7.65
CA VAL A 18 6.78 13.86 -8.21
C VAL A 18 5.38 13.41 -7.84
N GLU A 19 4.52 14.36 -7.54
CA GLU A 19 3.10 14.10 -7.30
C GLU A 19 2.39 13.77 -8.60
N VAL A 20 1.56 12.71 -8.58
CA VAL A 20 0.70 12.30 -9.70
C VAL A 20 -0.76 12.53 -9.31
N LYS A 21 -1.39 13.52 -9.93
CA LYS A 21 -2.78 13.87 -9.67
C LYS A 21 -3.75 12.93 -10.37
N GLY A 22 -4.92 12.74 -9.74
CA GLY A 22 -5.99 11.94 -10.33
C GLY A 22 -5.81 10.42 -10.23
N SER A 23 -4.87 9.95 -9.39
CA SER A 23 -4.61 8.52 -9.15
C SER A 23 -5.76 7.80 -8.43
N GLY A 24 -6.66 8.56 -7.82
CA GLY A 24 -7.74 8.01 -7.00
C GLY A 24 -7.39 7.84 -5.52
N ASN A 25 -6.13 7.92 -5.15
CA ASN A 25 -5.65 8.01 -3.78
C ASN A 25 -5.75 9.45 -3.27
N ASP A 26 -5.63 9.64 -1.97
CA ASP A 26 -5.60 10.98 -1.39
C ASP A 26 -4.37 11.73 -1.90
N ILE A 27 -3.20 11.13 -1.77
CA ILE A 27 -1.98 11.60 -2.43
C ILE A 27 -1.22 10.43 -3.05
N PHE A 28 -0.53 10.70 -4.17
CA PHE A 28 0.30 9.72 -4.86
C PHE A 28 1.61 10.37 -5.30
N TYR A 29 2.74 9.81 -4.90
CA TYR A 29 4.07 10.19 -5.35
C TYR A 29 4.75 9.06 -6.11
N ARG A 30 5.53 9.41 -7.12
CA ARG A 30 6.27 8.49 -7.96
C ARG A 30 7.71 8.94 -8.15
N ASN A 31 8.63 7.99 -8.14
CA ASN A 31 10.02 8.24 -8.51
C ASN A 31 10.11 8.46 -10.04
N PRO A 32 10.55 9.65 -10.51
CA PRO A 32 10.69 9.89 -11.95
C PRO A 32 11.82 9.07 -12.58
N GLY A 33 12.81 8.64 -11.81
CA GLY A 33 13.93 7.80 -12.28
C GLY A 33 13.59 6.32 -12.33
N ASN A 34 12.65 5.85 -11.50
CA ASN A 34 12.17 4.47 -11.49
C ASN A 34 10.65 4.45 -11.27
N VAL A 35 9.92 4.29 -12.36
CA VAL A 35 8.45 4.35 -12.35
C VAL A 35 7.76 3.24 -11.54
N GLU A 36 8.48 2.20 -11.18
CA GLU A 36 8.00 1.12 -10.32
C GLU A 36 8.04 1.49 -8.84
N GLU A 37 8.82 2.50 -8.48
CA GLU A 37 8.86 3.06 -7.14
C GLU A 37 7.82 4.15 -6.96
N ASN A 38 6.91 3.92 -6.03
CA ASN A 38 5.87 4.89 -5.70
C ASN A 38 5.40 4.74 -4.26
N CYS A 39 4.73 5.77 -3.77
CA CYS A 39 3.98 5.71 -2.52
C CYS A 39 2.67 6.49 -2.64
N PHE A 40 1.69 6.09 -1.86
CA PHE A 40 0.44 6.82 -1.75
C PHE A 40 -0.16 6.69 -0.35
N VAL A 41 -1.04 7.62 -0.02
CA VAL A 41 -1.89 7.52 1.16
C VAL A 41 -3.31 7.22 0.70
N ALA A 42 -3.92 6.23 1.35
CA ALA A 42 -5.33 5.90 1.22
C ALA A 42 -6.01 6.10 2.58
N ILE A 43 -7.22 6.64 2.56
CA ILE A 43 -8.01 6.91 3.76
C ILE A 43 -9.37 6.24 3.59
N SER A 44 -9.80 5.50 4.63
CA SER A 44 -11.10 4.84 4.62
C SER A 44 -12.24 5.86 4.59
N SER A 45 -13.34 5.51 3.92
CA SER A 45 -14.55 6.34 3.96
C SER A 45 -15.16 6.35 5.36
N PRO A 46 -15.56 7.52 5.89
CA PRO A 46 -16.24 7.60 7.19
C PRO A 46 -17.63 6.98 7.20
N SER A 47 -18.17 6.61 6.04
CA SER A 47 -19.51 5.99 5.93
C SER A 47 -19.51 4.48 6.17
N SER A 48 -18.34 3.83 6.19
CA SER A 48 -18.26 2.36 6.30
C SER A 48 -18.16 1.87 7.74
N ASN A 49 -17.16 2.31 8.49
CA ASN A 49 -16.94 1.97 9.89
C ASN A 49 -16.19 3.12 10.56
N VAL A 50 -16.47 3.32 11.86
CA VAL A 50 -15.67 4.23 12.68
C VAL A 50 -14.56 3.40 13.33
N TYR A 51 -13.31 3.77 13.03
CA TYR A 51 -12.14 3.11 13.60
C TYR A 51 -11.63 3.90 14.79
N THR A 52 -11.46 3.24 15.92
CA THR A 52 -10.86 3.81 17.13
C THR A 52 -9.43 3.34 17.33
N SER A 53 -9.10 2.21 16.74
CA SER A 53 -7.76 1.62 16.74
C SER A 53 -7.54 0.84 15.46
N VAL A 54 -6.30 0.72 15.03
CA VAL A 54 -5.95 -0.17 13.91
C VAL A 54 -6.31 -1.64 14.21
N ARG A 55 -6.43 -2.01 15.49
CA ARG A 55 -6.87 -3.35 15.94
C ARG A 55 -8.32 -3.66 15.58
N ASP A 56 -9.13 -2.66 15.27
CA ASP A 56 -10.51 -2.85 14.79
C ASP A 56 -10.57 -3.54 13.41
N VAL A 57 -9.45 -3.51 12.67
CA VAL A 57 -9.32 -4.20 11.38
C VAL A 57 -9.09 -5.72 11.55
N GLY A 58 -8.58 -6.14 12.71
CA GLY A 58 -8.19 -7.51 13.04
C GLY A 58 -6.74 -7.59 13.51
N THR A 59 -6.17 -8.78 13.56
CA THR A 59 -4.75 -8.95 13.88
C THR A 59 -3.86 -8.47 12.72
N PRO A 60 -2.56 -8.21 12.94
CA PRO A 60 -1.65 -7.84 11.86
C PRO A 60 -1.66 -8.85 10.70
N GLU A 61 -1.68 -10.15 10.99
CA GLU A 61 -1.69 -11.23 9.99
C GLU A 61 -3.01 -11.28 9.21
N GLU A 62 -4.14 -11.09 9.88
CA GLU A 62 -5.45 -11.03 9.23
C GLU A 62 -5.53 -9.81 8.32
N THR A 63 -5.05 -8.67 8.80
CA THR A 63 -4.98 -7.42 8.05
C THR A 63 -4.07 -7.56 6.82
N ALA A 64 -2.90 -8.21 6.98
CA ALA A 64 -1.99 -8.48 5.88
C ALA A 64 -2.65 -9.32 4.78
N ARG A 65 -3.42 -10.37 5.14
CA ARG A 65 -4.15 -11.19 4.15
C ARG A 65 -5.22 -10.38 3.41
N LYS A 66 -5.92 -9.48 4.12
CA LYS A 66 -6.93 -8.59 3.50
C LYS A 66 -6.26 -7.63 2.50
N ILE A 67 -5.16 -6.98 2.90
CA ILE A 67 -4.40 -6.09 2.03
C ILE A 67 -3.84 -6.84 0.82
N LEU A 68 -3.27 -8.04 1.02
CA LEU A 68 -2.76 -8.86 -0.07
C LEU A 68 -3.87 -9.20 -1.08
N LYS A 69 -5.03 -9.64 -0.60
CA LYS A 69 -6.18 -9.93 -1.45
C LYS A 69 -6.62 -8.70 -2.25
N GLN A 70 -6.70 -7.54 -1.59
CA GLN A 70 -7.08 -6.28 -2.24
C GLN A 70 -6.04 -5.87 -3.28
N THR A 71 -4.75 -5.92 -2.96
CA THR A 71 -3.66 -5.62 -3.89
C THR A 71 -3.70 -6.52 -5.13
N LEU A 72 -3.97 -7.81 -4.96
CA LEU A 72 -4.11 -8.74 -6.08
C LEU A 72 -5.31 -8.40 -6.96
N ILE A 73 -6.42 -7.92 -6.39
CA ILE A 73 -7.59 -7.44 -7.15
C ILE A 73 -7.22 -6.19 -7.96
N GLU A 74 -6.54 -5.22 -7.35
CA GLU A 74 -6.08 -3.98 -8.01
C GLU A 74 -5.10 -4.28 -9.18
N LEU A 75 -4.28 -5.31 -9.00
CA LEU A 75 -3.33 -5.76 -10.03
C LEU A 75 -3.97 -6.69 -11.09
N THR A 76 -5.27 -6.96 -11.03
CA THR A 76 -5.92 -7.86 -11.99
C THR A 76 -5.66 -7.42 -13.42
N SER A 77 -5.25 -8.38 -14.26
CA SER A 77 -4.98 -8.17 -15.67
C SER A 77 -5.97 -8.94 -16.52
N THR A 78 -6.45 -8.31 -17.59
CA THR A 78 -7.25 -8.98 -18.64
C THR A 78 -6.38 -9.74 -19.63
N ARG A 79 -5.05 -9.62 -19.56
CA ARG A 79 -4.12 -10.32 -20.44
C ARG A 79 -4.06 -11.79 -20.06
N LEU A 80 -4.25 -12.66 -21.05
CA LEU A 80 -4.19 -14.11 -20.87
C LEU A 80 -2.76 -14.57 -20.50
N GLY A 81 -2.65 -15.63 -19.70
CA GLY A 81 -1.38 -16.25 -19.35
C GLY A 81 -0.58 -15.49 -18.28
N ILE A 82 -1.21 -14.58 -17.56
CA ILE A 82 -0.60 -13.96 -16.37
C ILE A 82 -0.82 -14.89 -15.16
N VAL A 83 0.27 -15.20 -14.48
CA VAL A 83 0.27 -15.92 -13.20
C VAL A 83 0.94 -15.05 -12.15
N ARG A 84 0.40 -15.01 -10.93
CA ARG A 84 0.98 -14.29 -9.82
C ARG A 84 1.27 -15.20 -8.64
N GLU A 85 2.46 -15.07 -8.11
CA GLU A 85 2.86 -15.60 -6.81
C GLU A 85 2.87 -14.47 -5.81
N SER A 86 2.40 -14.71 -4.61
CA SER A 86 2.31 -13.69 -3.58
C SER A 86 2.53 -14.27 -2.19
N GLU A 87 3.19 -13.50 -1.34
CA GLU A 87 3.47 -13.88 0.04
C GLU A 87 3.41 -12.67 0.97
N VAL A 88 3.10 -12.94 2.24
CA VAL A 88 3.25 -12.00 3.34
C VAL A 88 4.64 -12.22 3.92
N LEU A 89 5.53 -11.23 3.80
CA LEU A 89 6.90 -11.32 4.33
C LEU A 89 6.97 -10.98 5.81
N ASP A 90 6.21 -9.94 6.23
CA ASP A 90 6.15 -9.49 7.63
C ASP A 90 4.79 -8.86 7.91
N ALA A 91 4.30 -9.04 9.13
CA ALA A 91 3.10 -8.38 9.62
C ALA A 91 3.22 -8.22 11.14
N LYS A 92 3.32 -7.01 11.63
CA LYS A 92 3.55 -6.74 13.04
C LYS A 92 2.87 -5.47 13.53
N GLU A 93 2.54 -5.47 14.81
CA GLU A 93 2.14 -4.28 15.53
C GLU A 93 3.38 -3.48 15.93
N ASP A 94 3.28 -2.18 15.79
CA ASP A 94 4.27 -1.21 16.23
C ASP A 94 3.56 -0.16 17.09
N VAL A 95 4.19 0.24 18.20
CA VAL A 95 3.67 1.29 19.08
C VAL A 95 4.69 2.41 19.11
N ASP A 96 4.26 3.61 18.76
CA ASP A 96 5.13 4.77 18.79
C ASP A 96 5.36 5.27 20.23
N LYS A 97 6.25 6.26 20.37
CA LYS A 97 6.58 6.87 21.68
C LYS A 97 5.39 7.55 22.36
N ASP A 98 4.37 7.91 21.61
CA ASP A 98 3.16 8.61 22.08
C ASP A 98 2.05 7.61 22.42
N GLY A 99 2.30 6.29 22.20
CA GLY A 99 1.36 5.20 22.50
C GLY A 99 0.40 4.89 21.34
N ASN A 100 0.56 5.52 20.19
CA ASN A 100 -0.26 5.21 19.03
C ASN A 100 0.13 3.86 18.43
N VAL A 101 -0.88 3.08 18.08
CA VAL A 101 -0.71 1.73 17.56
C VAL A 101 -0.77 1.77 16.04
N PHE A 102 0.20 1.14 15.40
CA PHE A 102 0.31 0.98 13.96
C PHE A 102 0.47 -0.49 13.58
N TYR A 103 0.10 -0.83 12.36
CA TYR A 103 0.47 -2.10 11.74
C TYR A 103 1.46 -1.84 10.61
N ASP A 104 2.60 -2.51 10.68
CA ASP A 104 3.60 -2.57 9.61
C ASP A 104 3.45 -3.91 8.87
N ILE A 105 3.18 -3.85 7.57
CA ILE A 105 2.93 -5.03 6.74
C ILE A 105 3.82 -4.97 5.51
N THR A 106 4.51 -6.07 5.23
CA THR A 106 5.35 -6.22 4.04
C THR A 106 4.88 -7.41 3.22
N LEU A 107 4.58 -7.17 1.94
CA LEU A 107 4.11 -8.16 0.98
C LEU A 107 5.08 -8.24 -0.18
N ARG A 108 5.19 -9.41 -0.81
CA ARG A 108 5.91 -9.59 -2.07
C ARG A 108 4.98 -10.21 -3.09
N ILE A 109 5.01 -9.68 -4.31
CA ILE A 109 4.22 -10.20 -5.42
C ILE A 109 5.12 -10.30 -6.63
N LYS A 110 5.13 -11.48 -7.26
CA LYS A 110 5.80 -11.75 -8.53
C LYS A 110 4.75 -11.94 -9.61
N SER A 111 4.95 -11.36 -10.76
CA SER A 111 4.11 -11.55 -11.93
C SER A 111 4.88 -12.23 -13.03
N TYR A 112 4.29 -13.30 -13.54
CA TYR A 112 4.83 -14.07 -14.66
C TYR A 112 3.88 -13.96 -15.85
N ALA A 113 4.44 -13.93 -17.05
CA ALA A 113 3.68 -13.96 -18.30
C ALA A 113 4.12 -15.11 -19.18
N ALA A 114 3.19 -15.71 -19.87
CA ALA A 114 3.49 -16.69 -20.90
C ALA A 114 4.17 -16.02 -22.11
N LYS A 115 5.32 -16.53 -22.53
CA LYS A 115 6.01 -16.06 -23.74
C LYS A 115 5.20 -16.32 -25.01
N ASN A 116 4.48 -17.44 -25.05
CA ASN A 116 3.63 -17.82 -26.16
C ASN A 116 2.19 -17.93 -25.67
N GLN A 117 1.37 -16.95 -25.99
CA GLN A 117 -0.06 -16.93 -25.60
C GLN A 117 -0.91 -17.94 -26.40
N TYR A 118 -0.41 -18.41 -27.54
CA TYR A 118 -1.11 -19.29 -28.47
C TYR A 118 -0.68 -20.76 -28.36
N GLY A 119 0.22 -21.11 -27.44
CA GLY A 119 0.61 -22.49 -27.19
C GLY A 119 -0.60 -23.35 -26.82
N LEU A 120 -0.69 -24.57 -27.35
CA LEU A 120 -1.80 -25.48 -27.12
C LEU A 120 -1.74 -26.19 -25.78
N THR A 121 -0.49 -26.42 -25.27
CA THR A 121 -0.27 -27.05 -23.99
C THR A 121 0.36 -26.09 -22.97
N PRO A 122 0.30 -26.38 -21.66
CA PRO A 122 1.00 -25.57 -20.64
C PRO A 122 2.52 -25.50 -20.88
N GLU A 123 3.12 -26.57 -21.39
CA GLU A 123 4.56 -26.66 -21.68
C GLU A 123 4.94 -25.72 -22.86
N ASP A 124 4.02 -25.49 -23.79
CA ASP A 124 4.18 -24.55 -24.90
C ASP A 124 4.10 -23.08 -24.45
N ARG A 125 3.74 -22.85 -23.18
CA ARG A 125 3.57 -21.52 -22.59
C ARG A 125 4.53 -21.28 -21.41
N PRO A 126 5.85 -21.33 -21.62
CA PRO A 126 6.80 -21.13 -20.53
C PRO A 126 6.58 -19.76 -19.90
N GLN A 127 6.48 -19.74 -18.58
CA GLN A 127 6.30 -18.54 -17.80
C GLN A 127 7.64 -17.80 -17.67
N THR A 128 7.61 -16.48 -17.85
CA THR A 128 8.76 -15.61 -17.66
C THR A 128 8.41 -14.55 -16.62
N LEU A 129 9.28 -14.34 -15.67
CA LEU A 129 9.13 -13.27 -14.69
C LEU A 129 9.06 -11.92 -15.42
N GLU A 130 7.97 -11.19 -15.22
CA GLU A 130 7.79 -9.84 -15.75
C GLU A 130 8.26 -8.79 -14.75
N TRP A 131 7.90 -8.97 -13.48
CA TRP A 131 8.29 -8.11 -12.38
C TRP A 131 8.18 -8.85 -11.04
N ASP A 132 8.97 -8.37 -10.09
CA ASP A 132 9.02 -8.81 -8.70
C ASP A 132 9.02 -7.56 -7.82
N ARG A 133 7.96 -7.36 -7.05
CA ARG A 133 7.75 -6.13 -6.27
C ARG A 133 7.46 -6.42 -4.83
N THR A 134 8.03 -5.60 -3.99
CA THR A 134 7.72 -5.54 -2.57
C THR A 134 6.82 -4.32 -2.30
N PHE A 135 5.81 -4.56 -1.50
CA PHE A 135 4.86 -3.58 -1.01
C PHE A 135 5.00 -3.48 0.50
N TYR A 136 5.17 -2.28 1.00
CA TYR A 136 5.12 -2.00 2.43
C TYR A 136 3.93 -1.11 2.72
N SER A 137 3.15 -1.47 3.74
CA SER A 137 2.01 -0.68 4.22
C SER A 137 2.17 -0.39 5.71
N ARG A 138 2.02 0.87 6.08
CA ARG A 138 1.84 1.29 7.46
C ARG A 138 0.43 1.81 7.67
N LEU A 139 -0.29 1.17 8.57
CA LEU A 139 -1.67 1.53 8.91
C LEU A 139 -1.72 2.19 10.27
N GLY A 140 -2.54 3.23 10.38
CA GLY A 140 -2.85 3.92 11.62
C GLY A 140 -4.29 4.39 11.61
N THR A 141 -4.80 4.84 12.74
CA THR A 141 -6.17 5.37 12.87
C THR A 141 -6.14 6.74 13.52
N GLU A 142 -6.98 7.64 13.00
CA GLU A 142 -7.27 8.95 13.58
C GLU A 142 -8.59 9.46 13.01
N ASN A 143 -9.23 10.42 13.64
CA ASN A 143 -10.47 11.05 13.17
C ASN A 143 -11.59 10.04 12.83
N GLY A 144 -11.63 8.88 13.50
CA GLY A 144 -12.54 7.79 13.19
C GLY A 144 -12.28 7.06 11.89
N ARG A 145 -11.14 7.28 11.24
CA ARG A 145 -10.74 6.72 9.95
C ARG A 145 -9.52 5.82 10.07
N LEU A 146 -9.41 4.89 9.13
CA LEU A 146 -8.20 4.12 8.88
C LEU A 146 -7.39 4.80 7.78
N TYR A 147 -6.10 5.00 8.04
CA TYR A 147 -5.12 5.56 7.12
C TYR A 147 -4.10 4.50 6.76
N GLU A 148 -3.74 4.44 5.49
CA GLU A 148 -2.68 3.57 4.99
C GLU A 148 -1.68 4.40 4.18
N LEU A 149 -0.43 4.43 4.60
CA LEU A 149 0.69 4.77 3.73
C LEU A 149 1.18 3.49 3.08
N ARG A 150 1.02 3.36 1.75
CA ARG A 150 1.55 2.22 0.99
C ARG A 150 2.71 2.67 0.12
N MET A 151 3.76 1.87 0.10
CA MET A 151 4.93 2.03 -0.74
C MET A 151 5.13 0.80 -1.59
N GLN A 152 5.63 0.98 -2.81
CA GLN A 152 5.98 -0.08 -3.74
C GLN A 152 7.35 0.18 -4.32
N SER A 153 8.14 -0.88 -4.47
CA SER A 153 9.45 -0.88 -5.13
C SER A 153 9.72 -2.25 -5.75
N PRO A 154 10.56 -2.35 -6.81
CA PRO A 154 11.18 -3.63 -7.16
C PRO A 154 11.81 -4.27 -5.92
N SER A 155 11.72 -5.60 -5.80
CA SER A 155 12.11 -6.28 -4.56
C SER A 155 13.60 -6.16 -4.26
N GLU A 156 14.44 -6.09 -5.30
CA GLU A 156 15.89 -5.90 -5.16
C GLU A 156 16.21 -4.53 -4.56
N GLU A 157 15.68 -3.45 -5.15
CA GLU A 157 15.88 -2.09 -4.65
C GLU A 157 15.25 -1.89 -3.27
N PHE A 158 14.12 -2.56 -2.99
CA PHE A 158 13.51 -2.50 -1.67
C PHE A 158 14.44 -3.05 -0.59
N GLU A 159 15.08 -4.20 -0.80
CA GLU A 159 16.02 -4.79 0.16
C GLU A 159 17.26 -3.90 0.37
N GLU A 160 17.79 -3.30 -0.69
CA GLU A 160 18.91 -2.35 -0.61
C GLU A 160 18.56 -1.08 0.16
N SER A 161 17.32 -0.62 0.06
CA SER A 161 16.84 0.65 0.64
C SER A 161 15.89 0.44 1.83
N LYS A 162 15.83 -0.76 2.38
CA LYS A 162 14.82 -1.19 3.37
C LYS A 162 14.73 -0.24 4.57
N GLU A 163 15.84 0.18 5.14
CA GLU A 163 15.84 1.14 6.24
C GLU A 163 15.23 2.49 5.83
N GLN A 164 15.53 2.97 4.63
CA GLN A 164 14.99 4.23 4.13
C GLN A 164 13.47 4.13 3.96
N TYR A 165 12.94 3.04 3.40
CA TYR A 165 11.50 2.84 3.24
C TYR A 165 10.81 2.61 4.58
N LEU A 166 11.32 1.68 5.41
CA LEU A 166 10.68 1.32 6.67
C LEU A 166 10.87 2.37 7.76
N VAL A 167 12.06 2.93 7.88
CA VAL A 167 12.40 3.89 8.93
C VAL A 167 12.16 5.32 8.45
N GLY A 168 12.68 5.68 7.28
CA GLY A 168 12.59 7.05 6.77
C GLY A 168 11.17 7.46 6.40
N MET A 169 10.44 6.64 5.65
CA MET A 169 9.09 6.94 5.20
C MET A 169 8.03 6.31 6.10
N GLY A 170 8.04 5.00 6.29
CA GLY A 170 7.02 4.28 7.04
C GLY A 170 6.88 4.80 8.46
N LYS A 171 7.94 4.76 9.26
CA LYS A 171 7.93 5.20 10.66
C LYS A 171 7.65 6.70 10.84
N SER A 172 7.81 7.51 9.79
CA SER A 172 7.46 8.92 9.81
C SER A 172 5.96 9.18 9.58
N PHE A 173 5.23 8.18 9.11
CA PHE A 173 3.80 8.32 8.84
C PHE A 173 3.02 8.43 10.14
N ARG A 174 2.29 9.54 10.27
CA ARG A 174 1.51 9.87 11.46
C ARG A 174 0.20 10.54 11.06
N PRO A 175 -0.95 9.87 11.24
CA PRO A 175 -2.24 10.54 11.32
C PRO A 175 -2.31 11.42 12.56
N PHE A 176 -3.03 12.54 12.48
CA PHE A 176 -3.25 13.46 13.59
C PHE A 176 -4.67 14.02 13.57
N GLU A 177 -5.13 14.49 14.72
CA GLU A 177 -6.47 15.04 14.89
C GLU A 177 -6.66 16.35 14.11
N VAL A 178 -7.81 16.48 13.44
CA VAL A 178 -8.25 17.72 12.79
C VAL A 178 -9.65 18.08 13.25
N ASP A 179 -9.92 19.39 13.39
CA ASP A 179 -11.17 19.90 13.98
C ASP A 179 -12.45 19.51 13.22
N ALA A 180 -12.37 19.32 11.91
CA ALA A 180 -13.48 18.91 11.06
C ALA A 180 -12.93 18.23 9.80
N PRO A 181 -12.64 16.91 9.83
CA PRO A 181 -12.26 16.22 8.62
C PRO A 181 -13.37 16.37 7.57
N PRO A 182 -13.05 16.71 6.31
CA PRO A 182 -14.06 16.92 5.30
C PRO A 182 -14.92 15.67 5.14
N PRO A 183 -16.23 15.81 4.85
CA PRO A 183 -17.03 14.68 4.46
C PRO A 183 -16.35 14.08 3.22
N SER A 184 -16.07 12.79 3.22
CA SER A 184 -15.43 12.12 2.10
C SER A 184 -16.29 12.32 0.86
N VAL A 185 -15.83 13.18 -0.04
CA VAL A 185 -16.44 13.34 -1.36
C VAL A 185 -16.02 12.11 -2.16
N GLY A 186 -16.90 11.09 -2.09
CA GLY A 186 -17.03 9.94 -2.95
C GLY A 186 -15.87 9.61 -3.89
N LYS A 187 -14.79 9.02 -3.36
CA LYS A 187 -14.02 8.02 -4.07
C LYS A 187 -13.79 6.88 -3.09
N GLN A 188 -14.65 5.88 -3.19
CA GLN A 188 -14.42 4.59 -2.61
C GLN A 188 -13.16 4.01 -3.24
N LEU A 189 -12.03 4.21 -2.61
CA LEU A 189 -10.87 3.37 -2.83
C LEU A 189 -11.05 2.15 -1.95
N GLY A 190 -10.98 1.01 -2.58
CA GLY A 190 -11.27 -0.33 -2.15
C GLY A 190 -10.69 -0.87 -0.87
N LEU A 191 -10.56 -0.09 0.18
CA LEU A 191 -10.44 -0.58 1.55
C LEU A 191 -11.84 -0.91 2.10
N ASN A 192 -12.68 -1.55 1.31
CA ASN A 192 -13.83 -2.28 1.81
C ASN A 192 -13.30 -3.54 2.49
N PHE A 193 -12.82 -3.39 3.71
CA PHE A 193 -12.61 -4.50 4.62
C PHE A 193 -13.99 -5.03 5.03
N ILE A 194 -14.54 -5.95 4.23
CA ILE A 194 -15.71 -6.76 4.61
C ILE A 194 -15.22 -7.97 5.37
#